data_5a2a42941c7ec158eea5c80a88226ca2
#
_entry.id   5a2a42941c7ec158eea5c80a88226ca2
#
_cell.length_a   1.000
_cell.length_b   1.000
_cell.length_c   1.000
_cell.angle_alpha   90.00
_cell.angle_beta   90.00
_cell.angle_gamma   90.00
#
_symmetry.space_group_name_H-M   'P 1'
#
loop_
_entity.id
_entity.type
_entity.pdbx_description
1 polymer ?
#
loop_
_entity_poly.entity_id
_entity_poly.type
_entity_poly.pdbx_seq_one_letter_code
_entity_poly.pdbx_strand_id
1 'polypeptide(L)'
;MKPNVNTSQQSRVLIQLRDLILKGAFAPGGRLAEIPLAERLEASRTPVRLALTTLEYEGLIEAVPSGGYRMRGFTPEEVTHAIRTRGVLEGYAARQLAEKGLSPQLAQQLRECLTQIDAAVNKPSMSLDDYTAYVEGNNRFHSLILEGCGNRTVQRMMEMLNGQPFGAPSAMLPMQSSLEEGTRWMQHAQYHHHMLLQALEQGQGARAQALGEEHVEIACMNVDYATRNPEVAAQVMPGIRLVTGV
;
A
#
# COMPACT_ATOMS: atom_id res chain seq x y z
N MET A 1 12.19 -27.94 -10.53
CA MET A 1 10.86 -27.78 -11.15
C MET A 1 10.86 -26.44 -11.89
N LYS A 2 10.61 -26.41 -13.20
CA LYS A 2 10.49 -25.14 -13.93
C LYS A 2 9.23 -24.42 -13.42
N PRO A 3 9.27 -23.09 -13.13
CA PRO A 3 8.07 -22.36 -12.76
C PRO A 3 7.04 -22.48 -13.89
N ASN A 4 5.81 -22.75 -13.51
CA ASN A 4 4.71 -22.95 -14.45
C ASN A 4 4.49 -21.61 -15.18
N VAL A 5 4.73 -21.56 -16.50
CA VAL A 5 4.65 -20.34 -17.33
C VAL A 5 3.30 -19.62 -17.18
N ASN A 6 2.22 -20.39 -16.92
CA ASN A 6 0.88 -19.83 -16.67
C ASN A 6 0.79 -19.04 -15.35
N THR A 7 1.47 -19.46 -14.28
CA THR A 7 1.44 -18.74 -13.00
C THR A 7 2.15 -17.40 -13.10
N SER A 8 3.25 -17.34 -13.86
CA SER A 8 3.98 -16.08 -14.09
C SER A 8 3.18 -15.08 -14.94
N GLN A 9 2.46 -15.55 -15.93
CA GLN A 9 1.64 -14.70 -16.81
C GLN A 9 0.40 -14.17 -16.08
N GLN A 10 -0.25 -14.98 -15.25
CA GLN A 10 -1.38 -14.55 -14.42
C GLN A 10 -0.94 -13.47 -13.42
N SER A 11 0.16 -13.67 -12.72
CA SER A 11 0.70 -12.69 -11.77
C SER A 11 1.07 -11.38 -12.46
N ARG A 12 1.66 -11.43 -13.64
CA ARG A 12 1.98 -10.25 -14.46
C ARG A 12 0.72 -9.46 -14.81
N VAL A 13 -0.31 -10.13 -15.33
CA VAL A 13 -1.58 -9.51 -15.72
C VAL A 13 -2.27 -8.86 -14.50
N LEU A 14 -2.29 -9.54 -13.36
CA LEU A 14 -2.88 -9.00 -12.14
C LEU A 14 -2.16 -7.71 -11.67
N ILE A 15 -0.84 -7.72 -11.66
CA ILE A 15 -0.02 -6.55 -11.31
C ILE A 15 -0.30 -5.39 -12.27
N GLN A 16 -0.31 -5.66 -13.57
CA GLN A 16 -0.59 -4.64 -14.58
C GLN A 16 -2.00 -4.06 -14.47
N LEU A 17 -3.00 -4.89 -14.17
CA LEU A 17 -4.38 -4.42 -13.94
C LEU A 17 -4.47 -3.54 -12.69
N ARG A 18 -3.83 -3.91 -11.59
CA ARG A 18 -3.78 -3.07 -10.39
C ARG A 18 -3.10 -1.72 -10.65
N ASP A 19 -1.99 -1.74 -11.37
CA ASP A 19 -1.28 -0.51 -11.76
C ASP A 19 -2.18 0.42 -12.60
N LEU A 20 -2.91 -0.13 -13.57
CA LEU A 20 -3.87 0.62 -14.37
C LEU A 20 -5.01 1.22 -13.52
N ILE A 21 -5.51 0.46 -12.54
CA ILE A 21 -6.55 0.93 -11.61
C ILE A 21 -6.02 2.11 -10.78
N LEU A 22 -4.86 1.96 -10.17
CA LEU A 22 -4.24 3.00 -9.35
C LEU A 22 -3.86 4.25 -10.15
N LYS A 23 -3.51 4.10 -11.42
CA LYS A 23 -3.28 5.21 -12.36
C LYS A 23 -4.58 5.86 -12.86
N GLY A 24 -5.75 5.43 -12.39
CA GLY A 24 -7.03 6.02 -12.76
C GLY A 24 -7.49 5.69 -14.18
N ALA A 25 -7.01 4.60 -14.78
CA ALA A 25 -7.39 4.19 -16.13
C ALA A 25 -8.87 3.77 -16.24
N PHE A 26 -9.54 3.58 -15.13
CA PHE A 26 -10.96 3.20 -15.05
C PHE A 26 -11.70 4.14 -14.10
N ALA A 27 -12.81 4.68 -14.58
CA ALA A 27 -13.69 5.48 -13.73
C ALA A 27 -14.54 4.58 -12.81
N PRO A 28 -15.03 5.08 -11.66
CA PRO A 28 -16.02 4.39 -10.85
C PRO A 28 -17.22 3.96 -11.71
N GLY A 29 -17.70 2.73 -11.55
CA GLY A 29 -18.75 2.15 -12.38
C GLY A 29 -18.32 1.77 -13.80
N GLY A 30 -17.10 2.10 -14.21
CA GLY A 30 -16.55 1.78 -15.54
C GLY A 30 -16.50 0.27 -15.79
N ARG A 31 -16.92 -0.15 -16.99
CA ARG A 31 -16.98 -1.57 -17.37
C ARG A 31 -15.59 -2.12 -17.64
N LEU A 32 -15.29 -3.29 -17.09
CA LEU A 32 -14.10 -4.07 -17.39
C LEU A 32 -14.54 -5.32 -18.18
N ALA A 33 -14.12 -5.38 -19.45
CA ALA A 33 -14.45 -6.51 -20.33
C ALA A 33 -13.17 -7.28 -20.69
N GLU A 34 -13.26 -8.61 -20.68
CA GLU A 34 -12.11 -9.51 -20.88
C GLU A 34 -11.37 -9.26 -22.20
N ILE A 35 -12.11 -9.04 -23.31
CA ILE A 35 -11.51 -8.91 -24.64
C ILE A 35 -10.67 -7.65 -24.79
N PRO A 36 -11.18 -6.44 -24.53
CA PRO A 36 -10.36 -5.22 -24.58
C PRO A 36 -9.17 -5.23 -23.62
N LEU A 37 -9.35 -5.84 -22.44
CA LEU A 37 -8.26 -5.98 -21.46
C LEU A 37 -7.18 -6.96 -21.93
N ALA A 38 -7.55 -8.06 -22.58
CA ALA A 38 -6.61 -9.01 -23.14
C ALA A 38 -5.74 -8.38 -24.24
N GLU A 39 -6.36 -7.59 -25.12
CA GLU A 39 -5.66 -6.80 -26.15
C GLU A 39 -4.72 -5.77 -25.53
N ARG A 40 -5.22 -4.96 -24.57
CA ARG A 40 -4.44 -3.90 -23.91
C ARG A 40 -3.24 -4.44 -23.12
N LEU A 41 -3.36 -5.64 -22.53
CA LEU A 41 -2.33 -6.25 -21.68
C LEU A 41 -1.45 -7.25 -22.44
N GLU A 42 -1.67 -7.39 -23.75
CA GLU A 42 -0.97 -8.35 -24.62
C GLU A 42 -0.97 -9.75 -23.99
N ALA A 43 -2.15 -10.19 -23.55
CA ALA A 43 -2.36 -11.44 -22.85
C ALA A 43 -3.53 -12.24 -23.42
N SER A 44 -3.57 -13.54 -23.19
CA SER A 44 -4.74 -14.35 -23.53
C SER A 44 -5.89 -14.08 -22.53
N ARG A 45 -7.11 -14.45 -22.90
CA ARG A 45 -8.32 -14.22 -22.09
C ARG A 45 -8.27 -14.97 -20.74
N THR A 46 -7.64 -16.14 -20.67
CA THR A 46 -7.58 -16.94 -19.44
C THR A 46 -6.89 -16.23 -18.27
N PRO A 47 -5.65 -15.74 -18.38
CA PRO A 47 -5.00 -15.01 -17.30
C PRO A 47 -5.75 -13.69 -16.97
N VAL A 48 -6.38 -13.02 -17.94
CA VAL A 48 -7.20 -11.82 -17.69
C VAL A 48 -8.42 -12.16 -16.85
N ARG A 49 -9.16 -13.24 -17.19
CA ARG A 49 -10.31 -13.70 -16.41
C ARG A 49 -9.92 -14.05 -14.98
N LEU A 50 -8.83 -14.79 -14.79
CA LEU A 50 -8.32 -15.14 -13.46
C LEU A 50 -7.94 -13.90 -12.65
N ALA A 51 -7.29 -12.90 -13.30
CA ALA A 51 -6.97 -11.65 -12.65
C ALA A 51 -8.23 -10.86 -12.25
N LEU A 52 -9.24 -10.79 -13.11
CA LEU A 52 -10.53 -10.17 -12.79
C LEU A 52 -11.25 -10.88 -11.63
N THR A 53 -11.27 -12.21 -11.61
CA THR A 53 -11.82 -12.96 -10.48
C THR A 53 -11.07 -12.67 -9.18
N THR A 54 -9.74 -12.51 -9.24
CA THR A 54 -8.94 -12.12 -8.08
C THR A 54 -9.29 -10.72 -7.60
N LEU A 55 -9.41 -9.74 -8.51
CA LEU A 55 -9.78 -8.37 -8.18
C LEU A 55 -11.21 -8.25 -7.63
N GLU A 56 -12.13 -9.10 -8.10
CA GLU A 56 -13.48 -9.21 -7.54
C GLU A 56 -13.45 -9.74 -6.10
N TYR A 57 -12.72 -10.83 -5.87
CA TYR A 57 -12.53 -11.39 -4.52
C TYR A 57 -11.91 -10.37 -3.56
N GLU A 58 -11.00 -9.54 -4.05
CA GLU A 58 -10.38 -8.44 -3.31
C GLU A 58 -11.32 -7.23 -3.15
N GLY A 59 -12.49 -7.23 -3.77
CA GLY A 59 -13.47 -6.15 -3.66
C GLY A 59 -13.12 -4.87 -4.44
N LEU A 60 -12.17 -4.94 -5.38
CA LEU A 60 -11.81 -3.82 -6.26
C LEU A 60 -12.81 -3.59 -7.39
N ILE A 61 -13.37 -4.68 -7.87
CA ILE A 61 -14.38 -4.71 -8.92
C ILE A 61 -15.56 -5.58 -8.48
N GLU A 62 -16.68 -5.46 -9.14
CA GLU A 62 -17.85 -6.28 -8.87
C GLU A 62 -18.40 -6.91 -10.16
N ALA A 63 -18.90 -8.13 -10.05
CA ALA A 63 -19.56 -8.81 -11.16
C ALA A 63 -20.87 -8.11 -11.52
N VAL A 64 -21.16 -8.02 -12.82
CA VAL A 64 -22.39 -7.43 -13.31
C VAL A 64 -23.35 -8.54 -13.73
N PRO A 65 -24.65 -8.49 -13.36
CA PRO A 65 -25.63 -9.53 -13.73
C PRO A 65 -25.72 -9.79 -15.24
N SER A 66 -25.47 -8.76 -16.07
CA SER A 66 -25.42 -8.88 -17.53
C SER A 66 -24.12 -9.48 -18.08
N GLY A 67 -23.22 -9.92 -17.20
CA GLY A 67 -21.90 -10.47 -17.51
C GLY A 67 -20.78 -9.44 -17.56
N GLY A 68 -19.58 -9.87 -17.18
CA GLY A 68 -18.39 -9.03 -17.04
C GLY A 68 -18.30 -8.36 -15.66
N TYR A 69 -17.46 -7.35 -15.56
CA TYR A 69 -17.15 -6.66 -14.31
C TYR A 69 -17.28 -5.15 -14.47
N ARG A 70 -17.45 -4.45 -13.35
CA ARG A 70 -17.35 -2.99 -13.29
C ARG A 70 -16.43 -2.55 -12.15
N MET A 71 -15.79 -1.41 -12.34
CA MET A 71 -14.94 -0.79 -11.34
C MET A 71 -15.81 -0.36 -10.14
N ARG A 72 -15.41 -0.74 -8.94
CA ARG A 72 -16.09 -0.29 -7.72
C ARG A 72 -15.65 1.13 -7.36
N GLY A 73 -16.57 1.93 -6.83
CA GLY A 73 -16.24 3.16 -6.10
C GLY A 73 -16.06 2.84 -4.61
N PHE A 74 -15.31 3.68 -3.92
CA PHE A 74 -15.04 3.55 -2.48
C PHE A 74 -15.45 4.83 -1.77
N THR A 75 -15.90 4.73 -0.53
CA THR A 75 -16.06 5.92 0.30
C THR A 75 -14.75 6.25 1.02
N PRO A 76 -14.50 7.52 1.40
CA PRO A 76 -13.36 7.88 2.23
C PRO A 76 -13.31 7.08 3.55
N GLU A 77 -14.48 6.75 4.09
CA GLU A 77 -14.62 5.92 5.28
C GLU A 77 -14.13 4.49 5.06
N GLU A 78 -14.52 3.84 3.94
CA GLU A 78 -14.03 2.49 3.59
C GLU A 78 -12.50 2.46 3.47
N VAL A 79 -11.90 3.46 2.82
CA VAL A 79 -10.45 3.58 2.68
C VAL A 79 -9.78 3.76 4.04
N THR A 80 -10.32 4.63 4.88
CA THR A 80 -9.82 4.87 6.25
C THR A 80 -9.92 3.60 7.11
N HIS A 81 -11.02 2.86 7.01
CA HIS A 81 -11.18 1.58 7.70
C HIS A 81 -10.14 0.54 7.25
N ALA A 82 -9.86 0.44 5.96
CA ALA A 82 -8.81 -0.45 5.45
C ALA A 82 -7.43 -0.06 5.99
N ILE A 83 -7.09 1.24 5.98
CA ILE A 83 -5.84 1.78 6.53
C ILE A 83 -5.71 1.47 8.02
N ARG A 84 -6.75 1.72 8.83
CA ARG A 84 -6.75 1.43 10.27
C ARG A 84 -6.67 -0.06 10.57
N THR A 85 -7.37 -0.90 9.81
CA THR A 85 -7.26 -2.35 9.93
C THR A 85 -5.83 -2.81 9.64
N ARG A 86 -5.16 -2.22 8.64
CA ARG A 86 -3.74 -2.45 8.41
C ARG A 86 -2.90 -2.06 9.63
N GLY A 87 -3.14 -0.90 10.23
CA GLY A 87 -2.44 -0.43 11.43
C GLY A 87 -2.51 -1.42 12.57
N VAL A 88 -3.69 -2.01 12.82
CA VAL A 88 -3.86 -3.06 13.85
C VAL A 88 -3.00 -4.28 13.53
N LEU A 89 -2.95 -4.73 12.28
CA LEU A 89 -2.14 -5.89 11.88
C LEU A 89 -0.63 -5.60 11.91
N GLU A 90 -0.21 -4.43 11.44
CA GLU A 90 1.19 -3.98 11.51
C GLU A 90 1.65 -3.80 12.97
N GLY A 91 0.82 -3.17 13.79
CA GLY A 91 1.07 -3.02 15.22
C GLY A 91 1.19 -4.37 15.94
N TYR A 92 0.30 -5.31 15.63
CA TYR A 92 0.38 -6.66 16.19
C TYR A 92 1.64 -7.41 15.72
N ALA A 93 2.02 -7.29 14.45
CA ALA A 93 3.27 -7.85 13.93
C ALA A 93 4.49 -7.25 14.64
N ALA A 94 4.52 -5.92 14.83
CA ALA A 94 5.56 -5.22 15.55
C ALA A 94 5.67 -5.68 17.01
N ARG A 95 4.53 -5.83 17.69
CA ARG A 95 4.50 -6.39 19.05
C ARG A 95 5.12 -7.77 19.12
N GLN A 96 4.68 -8.69 18.24
CA GLN A 96 5.21 -10.05 18.22
C GLN A 96 6.73 -10.07 17.95
N LEU A 97 7.20 -9.21 17.04
CA LEU A 97 8.61 -9.09 16.72
C LEU A 97 9.40 -8.55 17.93
N ALA A 98 8.91 -7.51 18.61
CA ALA A 98 9.54 -6.95 19.81
C ALA A 98 9.63 -7.99 20.94
N GLU A 99 8.54 -8.70 21.23
CA GLU A 99 8.47 -9.73 22.28
C GLU A 99 9.34 -10.96 21.95
N LYS A 100 9.50 -11.29 20.67
CA LYS A 100 10.38 -12.36 20.20
C LYS A 100 11.88 -11.98 20.26
N GLY A 101 12.16 -10.70 20.16
CA GLY A 101 13.51 -10.12 20.04
C GLY A 101 14.01 -10.01 18.61
N LEU A 102 14.69 -8.91 18.31
CA LEU A 102 15.34 -8.68 17.01
C LEU A 102 16.66 -9.45 16.93
N SER A 103 16.87 -10.15 15.79
CA SER A 103 18.21 -10.61 15.46
C SER A 103 19.12 -9.42 15.08
N PRO A 104 20.44 -9.49 15.33
CA PRO A 104 21.36 -8.42 14.93
C PRO A 104 21.28 -8.07 13.43
N GLN A 105 21.08 -9.08 12.59
CA GLN A 105 20.95 -8.90 11.15
C GLN A 105 19.68 -8.14 10.78
N LEU A 106 18.54 -8.48 11.37
CA LEU A 106 17.27 -7.78 11.10
C LEU A 106 17.32 -6.35 11.63
N ALA A 107 17.88 -6.12 12.82
CA ALA A 107 18.09 -4.78 13.36
C ALA A 107 18.94 -3.91 12.42
N GLN A 108 20.01 -4.49 11.85
CA GLN A 108 20.86 -3.78 10.88
C GLN A 108 20.08 -3.43 9.62
N GLN A 109 19.32 -4.36 9.04
CA GLN A 109 18.50 -4.10 7.85
C GLN A 109 17.45 -3.00 8.09
N LEU A 110 16.80 -2.98 9.24
CA LEU A 110 15.85 -1.94 9.62
C LEU A 110 16.55 -0.56 9.74
N ARG A 111 17.74 -0.49 10.36
CA ARG A 111 18.53 0.76 10.41
C ARG A 111 18.94 1.26 9.04
N GLU A 112 19.32 0.36 8.12
CA GLU A 112 19.65 0.72 6.73
C GLU A 112 18.45 1.33 6.01
N CYS A 113 17.24 0.78 6.18
CA CYS A 113 16.02 1.40 5.65
C CYS A 113 15.83 2.81 6.20
N LEU A 114 15.98 3.02 7.52
CA LEU A 114 15.81 4.34 8.11
C LEU A 114 16.86 5.33 7.60
N THR A 115 18.11 4.92 7.46
CA THR A 115 19.19 5.75 6.90
C THR A 115 18.86 6.18 5.47
N GLN A 116 18.34 5.28 4.64
CA GLN A 116 17.91 5.58 3.27
C GLN A 116 16.76 6.60 3.27
N ILE A 117 15.74 6.41 4.11
CA ILE A 117 14.60 7.30 4.23
C ILE A 117 15.04 8.67 4.74
N ASP A 118 15.90 8.72 5.79
CA ASP A 118 16.45 9.97 6.34
C ASP A 118 17.18 10.79 5.27
N ALA A 119 17.99 10.13 4.44
CA ALA A 119 18.72 10.78 3.37
C ALA A 119 17.81 11.40 2.30
N ALA A 120 16.61 10.85 2.12
CA ALA A 120 15.61 11.37 1.20
C ALA A 120 14.79 12.51 1.81
N VAL A 121 14.23 12.31 3.02
CA VAL A 121 13.21 13.20 3.60
C VAL A 121 13.77 14.45 4.28
N ASN A 122 15.06 14.48 4.62
CA ASN A 122 15.69 15.62 5.26
C ASN A 122 16.28 16.65 4.27
N LYS A 123 16.07 16.45 2.96
CA LYS A 123 16.50 17.45 1.96
C LYS A 123 15.54 18.64 1.93
N PRO A 124 16.05 19.85 1.63
CA PRO A 124 15.21 21.05 1.48
C PRO A 124 14.14 20.90 0.37
N SER A 125 14.44 20.10 -0.65
CA SER A 125 13.52 19.73 -1.72
C SER A 125 13.84 18.31 -2.18
N MET A 126 12.81 17.50 -2.33
CA MET A 126 12.94 16.12 -2.79
C MET A 126 12.92 16.07 -4.32
N SER A 127 13.89 15.38 -4.91
CA SER A 127 13.86 14.97 -6.31
C SER A 127 12.98 13.73 -6.48
N LEU A 128 12.72 13.36 -7.75
CA LEU A 128 12.01 12.10 -8.05
C LEU A 128 12.80 10.87 -7.55
N ASP A 129 14.13 10.91 -7.62
CA ASP A 129 14.98 9.83 -7.11
C ASP A 129 14.90 9.73 -5.59
N ASP A 130 14.85 10.86 -4.87
CA ASP A 130 14.67 10.90 -3.42
C ASP A 130 13.30 10.33 -3.02
N TYR A 131 12.26 10.70 -3.76
CA TYR A 131 10.93 10.15 -3.55
C TYR A 131 10.91 8.63 -3.77
N THR A 132 11.53 8.14 -4.83
CA THR A 132 11.66 6.71 -5.11
C THR A 132 12.39 5.99 -3.99
N ALA A 133 13.52 6.53 -3.54
CA ALA A 133 14.29 5.99 -2.42
C ALA A 133 13.49 5.95 -1.11
N TYR A 134 12.67 6.99 -0.85
CA TYR A 134 11.75 7.02 0.28
C TYR A 134 10.73 5.88 0.20
N VAL A 135 10.06 5.72 -0.95
CA VAL A 135 9.03 4.68 -1.16
C VAL A 135 9.63 3.28 -0.98
N GLU A 136 10.80 3.02 -1.55
CA GLU A 136 11.49 1.73 -1.45
C GLU A 136 11.89 1.43 0.00
N GLY A 137 12.50 2.40 0.69
CA GLY A 137 12.91 2.27 2.09
C GLY A 137 11.72 2.04 3.01
N ASN A 138 10.64 2.80 2.82
CA ASN A 138 9.39 2.66 3.57
C ASN A 138 8.78 1.26 3.39
N ASN A 139 8.61 0.82 2.15
CA ASN A 139 8.05 -0.50 1.86
C ASN A 139 8.93 -1.62 2.45
N ARG A 140 10.25 -1.49 2.33
CA ARG A 140 11.18 -2.48 2.88
C ARG A 140 11.14 -2.53 4.40
N PHE A 141 11.05 -1.38 5.08
CA PHE A 141 10.94 -1.30 6.53
C PHE A 141 9.71 -2.06 7.05
N HIS A 142 8.53 -1.79 6.51
CA HIS A 142 7.30 -2.48 6.87
C HIS A 142 7.34 -3.98 6.55
N SER A 143 7.89 -4.35 5.38
CA SER A 143 8.04 -5.77 4.99
C SER A 143 8.95 -6.53 5.95
N LEU A 144 10.07 -5.95 6.39
CA LEU A 144 10.99 -6.56 7.33
C LEU A 144 10.35 -6.86 8.69
N ILE A 145 9.51 -5.95 9.19
CA ILE A 145 8.75 -6.15 10.44
C ILE A 145 7.76 -7.30 10.26
N LEU A 146 7.01 -7.29 9.17
CA LEU A 146 6.01 -8.30 8.87
C LEU A 146 6.63 -9.69 8.64
N GLU A 147 7.74 -9.78 7.92
CA GLU A 147 8.51 -11.03 7.74
C GLU A 147 9.09 -11.52 9.06
N GLY A 148 9.69 -10.59 9.83
CA GLY A 148 10.38 -10.86 11.09
C GLY A 148 9.47 -11.37 12.22
N CYS A 149 8.21 -10.94 12.24
CA CYS A 149 7.25 -11.45 13.24
C CYS A 149 7.01 -12.96 13.11
N GLY A 150 7.14 -13.51 11.88
CA GLY A 150 6.99 -14.94 11.60
C GLY A 150 5.55 -15.45 11.64
N ASN A 151 4.56 -14.57 11.75
CA ASN A 151 3.15 -14.92 11.79
C ASN A 151 2.54 -14.97 10.38
N ARG A 152 2.47 -16.17 9.81
CA ARG A 152 1.93 -16.37 8.45
C ARG A 152 0.47 -15.93 8.29
N THR A 153 -0.33 -15.96 9.35
CA THR A 153 -1.72 -15.51 9.28
C THR A 153 -1.79 -14.01 9.10
N VAL A 154 -1.00 -13.25 9.88
CA VAL A 154 -0.90 -11.79 9.74
C VAL A 154 -0.39 -11.43 8.35
N GLN A 155 0.67 -12.12 7.86
CA GLN A 155 1.20 -11.90 6.51
C GLN A 155 0.14 -12.06 5.42
N ARG A 156 -0.67 -13.13 5.46
CA ARG A 156 -1.76 -13.35 4.50
C ARG A 156 -2.84 -12.27 4.57
N MET A 157 -3.22 -11.85 5.78
CA MET A 157 -4.21 -10.78 5.94
C MET A 157 -3.67 -9.45 5.39
N MET A 158 -2.38 -9.16 5.59
CA MET A 158 -1.71 -7.99 5.02
C MET A 158 -1.66 -8.04 3.48
N GLU A 159 -1.38 -9.21 2.89
CA GLU A 159 -1.44 -9.40 1.44
C GLU A 159 -2.83 -9.06 0.88
N MET A 160 -3.89 -9.49 1.55
CA MET A 160 -5.27 -9.16 1.17
C MET A 160 -5.56 -7.66 1.27
N LEU A 161 -5.14 -7.01 2.36
CA LEU A 161 -5.32 -5.57 2.56
C LEU A 161 -4.50 -4.73 1.57
N ASN A 162 -3.27 -5.14 1.26
CA ASN A 162 -2.44 -4.49 0.25
C ASN A 162 -3.06 -4.58 -1.17
N GLY A 163 -3.92 -5.54 -1.40
CA GLY A 163 -4.73 -5.66 -2.62
C GLY A 163 -5.90 -4.67 -2.68
N GLN A 164 -6.33 -4.09 -1.54
CA GLN A 164 -7.38 -3.07 -1.51
C GLN A 164 -6.88 -1.74 -2.06
N PRO A 165 -7.75 -0.89 -2.64
CA PRO A 165 -7.37 0.45 -3.06
C PRO A 165 -6.83 1.23 -1.87
N PHE A 166 -5.66 1.84 -2.06
CA PHE A 166 -5.00 2.65 -1.04
C PHE A 166 -4.64 1.89 0.24
N GLY A 167 -4.75 0.55 0.26
CA GLY A 167 -4.44 -0.29 1.42
C GLY A 167 -2.94 -0.45 1.68
N ALA A 168 -2.08 -0.36 0.67
CA ALA A 168 -0.63 -0.52 0.83
C ALA A 168 0.02 0.64 1.60
N PRO A 169 1.12 0.42 2.34
CA PRO A 169 1.82 1.47 3.09
C PRO A 169 2.23 2.68 2.25
N SER A 170 2.60 2.47 0.99
CA SER A 170 3.02 3.53 0.06
C SER A 170 1.89 4.11 -0.79
N ALA A 171 0.65 3.62 -0.64
CA ALA A 171 -0.44 3.99 -1.55
C ALA A 171 -0.76 5.49 -1.56
N MET A 172 -0.62 6.18 -0.43
CA MET A 172 -0.91 7.61 -0.28
C MET A 172 0.33 8.51 -0.47
N LEU A 173 1.52 7.93 -0.66
CA LEU A 173 2.77 8.69 -0.78
C LEU A 173 2.80 9.66 -1.98
N PRO A 174 2.21 9.37 -3.16
CA PRO A 174 2.14 10.34 -4.25
C PRO A 174 1.52 11.68 -3.86
N MET A 175 0.51 11.66 -2.98
CA MET A 175 -0.10 12.87 -2.42
C MET A 175 0.93 13.66 -1.60
N GLN A 176 1.69 12.97 -0.74
CA GLN A 176 2.65 13.60 0.14
C GLN A 176 3.80 14.29 -0.63
N SER A 177 4.30 13.67 -1.69
CA SER A 177 5.42 14.23 -2.47
C SER A 177 5.07 15.50 -3.24
N SER A 178 3.78 15.75 -3.49
CA SER A 178 3.30 16.84 -4.34
C SER A 178 2.71 18.02 -3.56
N LEU A 179 2.58 17.87 -2.23
CA LEU A 179 2.02 18.90 -1.36
C LEU A 179 3.13 19.61 -0.56
N GLU A 180 2.97 20.91 -0.35
CA GLU A 180 3.88 21.68 0.50
C GLU A 180 3.97 21.10 1.93
N GLU A 181 2.84 20.63 2.46
CA GLU A 181 2.77 19.97 3.77
C GLU A 181 3.23 18.51 3.75
N GLY A 182 3.30 17.90 2.57
CA GLY A 182 3.57 16.48 2.41
C GLY A 182 4.95 16.06 2.91
N THR A 183 5.97 16.91 2.71
CA THR A 183 7.31 16.67 3.29
C THR A 183 7.25 16.58 4.81
N ARG A 184 6.45 17.42 5.47
CA ARG A 184 6.27 17.37 6.94
C ARG A 184 5.60 16.07 7.36
N TRP A 185 4.61 15.57 6.59
CA TRP A 185 3.98 14.29 6.87
C TRP A 185 4.95 13.12 6.71
N MET A 186 5.80 13.15 5.68
CA MET A 186 6.86 12.14 5.49
C MET A 186 7.90 12.20 6.63
N GLN A 187 8.29 13.38 7.08
CA GLN A 187 9.17 13.55 8.24
C GLN A 187 8.53 13.02 9.53
N HIS A 188 7.24 13.28 9.72
CA HIS A 188 6.49 12.76 10.86
C HIS A 188 6.40 11.23 10.82
N ALA A 189 6.11 10.66 9.64
CA ALA A 189 6.12 9.21 9.45
C ALA A 189 7.48 8.60 9.74
N GLN A 190 8.56 9.24 9.29
CA GLN A 190 9.93 8.80 9.56
C GLN A 190 10.28 8.86 11.05
N TYR A 191 9.81 9.88 11.75
CA TYR A 191 9.97 9.93 13.22
C TYR A 191 9.30 8.72 13.89
N HIS A 192 8.08 8.34 13.46
CA HIS A 192 7.41 7.14 13.96
C HIS A 192 8.20 5.86 13.65
N HIS A 193 8.83 5.75 12.48
CA HIS A 193 9.70 4.60 12.15
C HIS A 193 10.87 4.49 13.13
N HIS A 194 11.55 5.59 13.46
CA HIS A 194 12.63 5.59 14.44
C HIS A 194 12.14 5.15 15.83
N MET A 195 11.00 5.68 16.28
CA MET A 195 10.41 5.31 17.56
C MET A 195 10.00 3.83 17.59
N LEU A 196 9.46 3.32 16.48
CA LEU A 196 9.09 1.93 16.31
C LEU A 196 10.32 1.02 16.38
N LEU A 197 11.39 1.33 15.64
CA LEU A 197 12.64 0.57 15.71
C LEU A 197 13.21 0.55 17.13
N GLN A 198 13.21 1.69 17.82
CA GLN A 198 13.63 1.76 19.22
C GLN A 198 12.80 0.83 20.11
N ALA A 199 11.48 0.82 19.96
CA ALA A 199 10.60 -0.06 20.72
C ALA A 199 10.85 -1.56 20.41
N LEU A 200 11.13 -1.89 19.15
CA LEU A 200 11.50 -3.24 18.71
C LEU A 200 12.83 -3.68 19.36
N GLU A 201 13.86 -2.84 19.33
CA GLU A 201 15.18 -3.13 19.89
C GLU A 201 15.15 -3.30 21.42
N GLN A 202 14.25 -2.58 22.09
CA GLN A 202 14.07 -2.64 23.54
C GLN A 202 13.08 -3.72 23.99
N GLY A 203 12.50 -4.49 23.08
CA GLY A 203 11.51 -5.53 23.41
C GLY A 203 10.19 -4.98 23.96
N GLN A 204 9.87 -3.71 23.68
CA GLN A 204 8.68 -3.02 24.19
C GLN A 204 7.45 -3.32 23.35
N GLY A 205 6.93 -4.55 23.42
CA GLY A 205 5.86 -5.03 22.54
C GLY A 205 4.60 -4.16 22.52
N ALA A 206 4.09 -3.78 23.69
CA ALA A 206 2.90 -2.92 23.77
C ALA A 206 3.13 -1.53 23.14
N ARG A 207 4.32 -0.95 23.32
CA ARG A 207 4.69 0.33 22.72
C ARG A 207 4.85 0.20 21.21
N ALA A 208 5.49 -0.88 20.72
CA ALA A 208 5.64 -1.15 19.31
C ALA A 208 4.27 -1.30 18.62
N GLN A 209 3.31 -1.97 19.27
CA GLN A 209 1.95 -2.08 18.78
C GLN A 209 1.28 -0.71 18.66
N ALA A 210 1.28 0.08 19.72
CA ALA A 210 0.64 1.41 19.72
C ALA A 210 1.24 2.34 18.65
N LEU A 211 2.57 2.33 18.49
CA LEU A 211 3.26 3.11 17.46
C LEU A 211 2.89 2.66 16.03
N GLY A 212 2.74 1.36 15.80
CA GLY A 212 2.29 0.84 14.51
C GLY A 212 0.85 1.25 14.18
N GLU A 213 -0.05 1.22 15.18
CA GLU A 213 -1.43 1.66 15.03
C GLU A 213 -1.52 3.19 14.82
N GLU A 214 -0.72 3.98 15.52
CA GLU A 214 -0.68 5.44 15.37
C GLU A 214 -0.06 5.87 14.03
N HIS A 215 0.95 5.14 13.56
CA HIS A 215 1.66 5.47 12.32
C HIS A 215 0.74 5.57 11.11
N VAL A 216 -0.27 4.72 11.01
CA VAL A 216 -1.18 4.70 9.86
C VAL A 216 -2.15 5.88 9.84
N GLU A 217 -2.34 6.60 10.93
CA GLU A 217 -3.20 7.80 10.97
C GLU A 217 -2.65 8.91 10.04
N ILE A 218 -1.33 8.92 9.77
CA ILE A 218 -0.74 9.83 8.78
C ILE A 218 -1.31 9.54 7.37
N ALA A 219 -1.53 8.26 7.03
CA ALA A 219 -2.18 7.92 5.77
C ALA A 219 -3.67 8.32 5.77
N CYS A 220 -4.36 8.23 6.91
CA CYS A 220 -5.74 8.72 7.06
C CYS A 220 -5.83 10.25 6.86
N MET A 221 -4.84 11.03 7.34
CA MET A 221 -4.77 12.47 7.07
C MET A 221 -4.70 12.79 5.57
N ASN A 222 -4.03 11.95 4.77
CA ASN A 222 -3.99 12.12 3.32
C ASN A 222 -5.36 11.88 2.67
N VAL A 223 -6.15 10.92 3.16
CA VAL A 223 -7.52 10.67 2.68
C VAL A 223 -8.40 11.86 3.00
N ASP A 224 -8.31 12.40 4.22
CA ASP A 224 -9.04 13.59 4.64
C ASP A 224 -8.66 14.83 3.80
N TYR A 225 -7.36 15.02 3.54
CA TYR A 225 -6.90 16.09 2.65
C TYR A 225 -7.46 15.93 1.22
N ALA A 226 -7.41 14.70 0.67
CA ALA A 226 -7.92 14.42 -0.66
C ALA A 226 -9.41 14.74 -0.77
N THR A 227 -10.18 14.40 0.25
CA THR A 227 -11.62 14.69 0.32
C THR A 227 -11.92 16.19 0.33
N ARG A 228 -11.06 16.99 1.00
CA ARG A 228 -11.22 18.46 1.05
C ARG A 228 -10.66 19.15 -0.19
N ASN A 229 -9.76 18.51 -0.95
CA ASN A 229 -9.07 19.08 -2.10
C ASN A 229 -9.12 18.13 -3.32
N PRO A 230 -10.31 17.76 -3.83
CA PRO A 230 -10.48 16.69 -4.80
C PRO A 230 -9.76 16.95 -6.13
N GLU A 231 -9.73 18.20 -6.60
CA GLU A 231 -9.06 18.53 -7.86
C GLU A 231 -7.54 18.36 -7.78
N VAL A 232 -6.93 18.81 -6.68
CA VAL A 232 -5.49 18.67 -6.42
C VAL A 232 -5.14 17.20 -6.27
N ALA A 233 -5.94 16.46 -5.48
CA ALA A 233 -5.74 15.04 -5.27
C ALA A 233 -5.79 14.24 -6.59
N ALA A 234 -6.77 14.54 -7.46
CA ALA A 234 -6.93 13.86 -8.74
C ALA A 234 -5.82 14.18 -9.76
N GLN A 235 -5.18 15.35 -9.67
CA GLN A 235 -4.02 15.69 -10.50
C GLN A 235 -2.79 14.87 -10.11
N VAL A 236 -2.56 14.70 -8.83
CA VAL A 236 -1.39 14.02 -8.27
C VAL A 236 -1.54 12.50 -8.29
N MET A 237 -2.72 12.02 -7.97
CA MET A 237 -3.04 10.61 -7.85
C MET A 237 -4.38 10.31 -8.54
N PRO A 238 -4.40 10.14 -9.87
CA PRO A 238 -5.65 9.98 -10.63
C PRO A 238 -6.56 8.85 -10.14
N GLY A 239 -6.00 7.78 -9.56
CA GLY A 239 -6.74 6.68 -8.96
C GLY A 239 -7.60 7.08 -7.76
N ILE A 240 -7.34 8.25 -7.14
CA ILE A 240 -8.14 8.74 -6.02
C ILE A 240 -9.61 9.01 -6.43
N ARG A 241 -9.87 9.21 -7.72
CA ARG A 241 -11.23 9.33 -8.27
C ARG A 241 -12.10 8.09 -8.04
N LEU A 242 -11.49 6.95 -7.68
CA LEU A 242 -12.23 5.77 -7.23
C LEU A 242 -12.84 5.98 -5.84
N VAL A 243 -12.35 6.96 -5.08
CA VAL A 243 -12.94 7.35 -3.81
C VAL A 243 -14.04 8.37 -4.11
N THR A 244 -15.28 7.98 -3.86
CA THR A 244 -16.46 8.83 -4.12
C THR A 244 -16.44 10.04 -3.20
N GLY A 245 -16.58 11.22 -3.77
CA GLY A 245 -16.49 12.50 -3.04
C GLY A 245 -15.11 13.17 -3.12
N VAL A 246 -14.18 12.57 -3.89
CA VAL A 246 -12.87 13.14 -4.22
C VAL A 246 -12.76 13.42 -5.71
#